data_e4bd709d499c2c28bd3f1340ccb16fb5
#
_entry.id   e4bd709d499c2c28bd3f1340ccb16fb5
#
_cell.length_a   1.000
_cell.length_b   1.000
_cell.length_c   1.000
_cell.angle_alpha   90.00
_cell.angle_beta   90.00
_cell.angle_gamma   90.00
#
_symmetry.space_group_name_H-M   'P 1'
#
loop_
_entity.id
_entity.type
_entity.pdbx_description
1 polymer ?
#
loop_
_entity_poly.entity_id
_entity_poly.type
_entity_poly.pdbx_seq_one_letter_code
_entity_poly.pdbx_strand_id
1 'polypeptide(L)'
;CVVEKGSEVGAHILSGAVFETRALDELFPDWKEKGAPLNTPVVADDIYWLNNDKKGTKIPGFMTPKTMHNDGNYIVSMGNVCRWLAEQAEALGVEIFPGFSASEVLFNEDGSVGGVITGDMGVDKEGKPKDSFMPGMELKAKYTVFAEGCHGHLGKELIEKFELSKGQSPQHYVIGFKEIWDIDPAKHQEGLVVH
;
A
#
# COMPACT_ATOMS: atom_id res chain seq x y z
N CYS A 1 -14.17 -9.74 6.56
CA CYS A 1 -14.33 -8.47 5.83
C CYS A 1 -13.07 -7.62 5.93
N VAL A 2 -12.94 -6.63 5.06
CA VAL A 2 -11.89 -5.62 5.05
C VAL A 2 -12.55 -4.24 5.21
N VAL A 3 -12.07 -3.41 6.12
CA VAL A 3 -12.43 -1.99 6.20
C VAL A 3 -11.30 -1.15 5.63
N GLU A 4 -11.63 -0.20 4.78
CA GLU A 4 -10.69 0.69 4.11
C GLU A 4 -11.10 2.14 4.38
N LYS A 5 -10.17 2.93 4.93
CA LYS A 5 -10.39 4.34 5.23
C LYS A 5 -10.61 5.19 3.97
N GLY A 6 -9.92 4.85 2.88
CA GLY A 6 -10.04 5.54 1.61
C GLY A 6 -11.44 5.37 1.01
N SER A 7 -11.86 6.34 0.20
CA SER A 7 -13.13 6.29 -0.51
C SER A 7 -13.23 5.13 -1.51
N GLU A 8 -12.10 4.59 -1.91
CA GLU A 8 -11.95 3.41 -2.75
C GLU A 8 -10.64 2.69 -2.40
N VAL A 9 -10.54 1.41 -2.75
CA VAL A 9 -9.31 0.64 -2.57
C VAL A 9 -8.19 1.26 -3.41
N GLY A 10 -7.03 1.46 -2.80
CA GLY A 10 -5.86 2.05 -3.46
C GLY A 10 -5.82 3.57 -3.52
N ALA A 11 -6.84 4.27 -2.98
CA ALA A 11 -6.88 5.74 -3.01
C ALA A 11 -5.73 6.41 -2.26
N HIS A 12 -5.25 5.80 -1.18
CA HIS A 12 -4.20 6.35 -0.33
C HIS A 12 -2.82 5.75 -0.56
N ILE A 13 -2.66 4.87 -1.55
CA ILE A 13 -1.36 4.30 -1.86
C ILE A 13 -0.57 5.21 -2.79
N LEU A 14 0.74 5.34 -2.56
CA LEU A 14 1.64 5.99 -3.50
C LEU A 14 1.73 5.13 -4.76
N SER A 15 1.17 5.66 -5.85
CA SER A 15 1.19 5.02 -7.16
C SER A 15 2.54 5.17 -7.84
N GLY A 16 2.82 4.30 -8.82
CA GLY A 16 4.08 4.23 -9.54
C GLY A 16 5.16 3.50 -8.73
N ALA A 17 5.35 2.23 -9.04
CA ALA A 17 6.35 1.38 -8.42
C ALA A 17 6.92 0.41 -9.43
N VAL A 18 8.11 -0.11 -9.14
CA VAL A 18 8.60 -1.34 -9.75
C VAL A 18 8.12 -2.50 -8.87
N PHE A 19 7.44 -3.44 -9.48
CA PHE A 19 6.74 -4.53 -8.81
C PHE A 19 7.37 -5.88 -9.18
N GLU A 20 7.81 -6.62 -8.17
CA GLU A 20 8.28 -8.00 -8.29
C GLU A 20 7.08 -8.96 -8.24
N THR A 21 6.94 -9.83 -9.23
CA THR A 21 5.74 -10.68 -9.39
C THR A 21 5.73 -11.92 -8.52
N ARG A 22 6.80 -12.27 -7.84
CA ARG A 22 6.94 -13.53 -7.11
C ARG A 22 5.75 -13.87 -6.21
N ALA A 23 5.30 -12.93 -5.37
CA ALA A 23 4.15 -13.16 -4.51
C ALA A 23 2.84 -13.31 -5.31
N LEU A 24 2.73 -12.58 -6.42
CA LEU A 24 1.58 -12.68 -7.30
C LEU A 24 1.57 -14.01 -8.07
N ASP A 25 2.73 -14.47 -8.52
CA ASP A 25 2.89 -15.77 -9.19
C ASP A 25 2.51 -16.94 -8.27
N GLU A 26 2.79 -16.82 -6.97
CA GLU A 26 2.40 -17.83 -5.97
C GLU A 26 0.89 -17.81 -5.67
N LEU A 27 0.29 -16.61 -5.55
CA LEU A 27 -1.14 -16.45 -5.22
C LEU A 27 -2.06 -16.68 -6.44
N PHE A 28 -1.65 -16.19 -7.59
CA PHE A 28 -2.42 -16.23 -8.83
C PHE A 28 -1.49 -16.59 -10.01
N PRO A 29 -1.13 -17.87 -10.19
CA PRO A 29 -0.26 -18.28 -11.29
C PRO A 29 -0.79 -17.87 -12.68
N ASP A 30 -2.09 -17.63 -12.78
CA ASP A 30 -2.84 -17.20 -13.97
C ASP A 30 -3.17 -15.69 -13.97
N TRP A 31 -2.41 -14.87 -13.23
CA TRP A 31 -2.68 -13.43 -13.11
C TRP A 31 -2.71 -12.67 -14.43
N LYS A 32 -1.93 -13.14 -15.44
CA LYS A 32 -1.92 -12.55 -16.78
C LYS A 32 -3.24 -12.75 -17.49
N GLU A 33 -3.75 -13.98 -17.47
CA GLU A 33 -5.03 -14.37 -18.06
C GLU A 33 -6.21 -13.69 -17.33
N LYS A 34 -6.05 -13.46 -16.04
CA LYS A 34 -7.00 -12.71 -15.20
C LYS A 34 -6.93 -11.20 -15.35
N GLY A 35 -6.05 -10.70 -16.22
CA GLY A 35 -5.97 -9.29 -16.55
C GLY A 35 -5.39 -8.41 -15.41
N ALA A 36 -4.47 -8.94 -14.62
CA ALA A 36 -3.75 -8.11 -13.66
C ALA A 36 -3.06 -6.93 -14.38
N PRO A 37 -3.10 -5.70 -13.82
CA PRO A 37 -2.66 -4.49 -14.53
C PRO A 37 -1.13 -4.30 -14.50
N LEU A 38 -0.41 -5.34 -14.89
CA LEU A 38 1.05 -5.38 -15.03
C LEU A 38 1.42 -5.34 -16.53
N ASN A 39 1.27 -4.16 -17.14
CA ASN A 39 1.36 -4.02 -18.60
C ASN A 39 2.73 -3.57 -19.09
N THR A 40 3.58 -2.99 -18.22
CA THR A 40 4.87 -2.41 -18.59
C THR A 40 6.01 -3.18 -17.96
N PRO A 41 6.59 -4.19 -18.64
CA PRO A 41 7.76 -4.89 -18.12
C PRO A 41 8.97 -3.95 -18.10
N VAL A 42 9.85 -4.14 -17.12
CA VAL A 42 11.14 -3.47 -17.09
C VAL A 42 12.00 -4.04 -18.23
N VAL A 43 12.46 -3.18 -19.11
CA VAL A 43 13.32 -3.54 -20.27
C VAL A 43 14.74 -2.98 -20.14
N ALA A 44 14.93 -1.98 -19.30
CA ALA A 44 16.23 -1.41 -19.01
C ALA A 44 16.25 -0.83 -17.58
N ASP A 45 17.42 -0.91 -16.96
CA ASP A 45 17.67 -0.47 -15.59
C ASP A 45 18.99 0.29 -15.54
N ASP A 46 18.90 1.61 -15.44
CA ASP A 46 20.04 2.50 -15.58
C ASP A 46 20.34 3.20 -14.24
N ILE A 47 21.58 3.17 -13.82
CA ILE A 47 22.04 3.86 -12.61
C ILE A 47 22.99 4.98 -13.01
N TYR A 48 22.73 6.18 -12.50
CA TYR A 48 23.54 7.36 -12.78
C TYR A 48 24.09 7.98 -11.51
N TRP A 49 25.37 8.32 -11.55
CA TRP A 49 25.98 9.25 -10.61
C TRP A 49 25.83 10.67 -11.14
N LEU A 50 25.11 11.50 -10.42
CA LEU A 50 24.90 12.90 -10.81
C LEU A 50 26.14 13.73 -10.47
N ASN A 51 26.86 14.18 -11.48
CA ASN A 51 28.04 15.02 -11.32
C ASN A 51 27.67 16.48 -11.03
N ASN A 52 26.58 16.95 -11.60
CA ASN A 52 25.97 18.27 -11.40
C ASN A 52 24.54 18.28 -11.91
N ASP A 53 23.89 19.45 -11.90
CA ASP A 53 22.51 19.69 -12.36
C ASP A 53 22.22 19.34 -13.85
N LYS A 54 23.26 19.10 -14.65
CA LYS A 54 23.13 18.89 -16.11
C LYS A 54 23.78 17.60 -16.60
N LYS A 55 24.60 16.94 -15.79
CA LYS A 55 25.39 15.78 -16.23
C LYS A 55 25.38 14.68 -15.19
N GLY A 56 25.10 13.47 -15.65
CA GLY A 56 25.27 12.22 -14.92
C GLY A 56 26.24 11.30 -15.66
N THR A 57 26.92 10.46 -14.90
CA THR A 57 27.74 9.37 -15.42
C THR A 57 27.03 8.06 -15.17
N LYS A 58 26.71 7.31 -16.23
CA LYS A 58 26.09 6.00 -16.12
C LYS A 58 27.06 5.00 -15.47
N ILE A 59 26.59 4.33 -14.44
CA ILE A 59 27.35 3.28 -13.76
C ILE A 59 27.11 1.96 -14.50
N PRO A 60 28.16 1.22 -14.89
CA PRO A 60 28.00 -0.07 -15.52
C PRO A 60 27.28 -1.07 -14.60
N GLY A 61 26.29 -1.83 -15.13
CA GLY A 61 25.45 -2.73 -14.33
C GLY A 61 26.23 -3.78 -13.53
N PHE A 62 27.39 -4.24 -14.00
CA PHE A 62 28.24 -5.19 -13.25
C PHE A 62 28.84 -4.61 -11.97
N MET A 63 28.84 -3.28 -11.81
CA MET A 63 29.32 -2.57 -10.62
C MET A 63 28.20 -2.30 -9.59
N THR A 64 26.98 -2.63 -9.93
CA THR A 64 25.80 -2.36 -9.09
C THR A 64 25.35 -3.62 -8.34
N PRO A 65 24.85 -3.49 -7.09
CA PRO A 65 24.35 -4.62 -6.34
C PRO A 65 23.16 -5.29 -7.07
N LYS A 66 23.08 -6.60 -7.00
CA LYS A 66 21.95 -7.36 -7.60
C LYS A 66 20.57 -6.92 -7.11
N THR A 67 20.49 -6.42 -5.89
CA THR A 67 19.27 -5.91 -5.27
C THR A 67 18.74 -4.62 -5.92
N MET A 68 19.55 -3.96 -6.77
CA MET A 68 19.15 -2.79 -7.55
C MET A 68 18.74 -3.15 -8.98
N HIS A 69 18.80 -4.44 -9.36
CA HIS A 69 18.38 -4.89 -10.68
C HIS A 69 16.92 -5.29 -10.68
N ASN A 70 16.20 -4.84 -11.70
CA ASN A 70 14.75 -5.03 -11.83
C ASN A 70 14.36 -5.94 -13.00
N ASP A 71 15.26 -6.82 -13.42
CA ASP A 71 15.00 -7.78 -14.49
C ASP A 71 13.80 -8.67 -14.14
N GLY A 72 12.81 -8.74 -15.02
CA GLY A 72 11.58 -9.50 -14.82
C GLY A 72 10.51 -8.81 -13.97
N ASN A 73 10.78 -7.63 -13.44
CA ASN A 73 9.82 -6.81 -12.73
C ASN A 73 8.95 -5.99 -13.70
N TYR A 74 7.91 -5.35 -13.16
CA TYR A 74 6.98 -4.51 -13.91
C TYR A 74 6.87 -3.12 -13.30
N ILE A 75 6.77 -2.11 -14.15
CA ILE A 75 6.40 -0.75 -13.73
C ILE A 75 4.89 -0.69 -13.64
N VAL A 76 4.36 -0.38 -12.47
CA VAL A 76 2.92 -0.45 -12.20
C VAL A 76 2.38 0.79 -11.50
N SER A 77 1.08 1.02 -11.63
CA SER A 77 0.30 1.80 -10.68
C SER A 77 -0.15 0.89 -9.54
N MET A 78 0.39 1.09 -8.35
CA MET A 78 0.01 0.27 -7.18
C MET A 78 -1.47 0.43 -6.83
N GLY A 79 -2.08 1.58 -7.07
CA GLY A 79 -3.51 1.77 -6.90
C GLY A 79 -4.33 0.83 -7.80
N ASN A 80 -3.90 0.65 -9.05
CA ASN A 80 -4.56 -0.27 -9.98
C ASN A 80 -4.37 -1.74 -9.54
N VAL A 81 -3.16 -2.10 -9.11
CA VAL A 81 -2.89 -3.45 -8.59
C VAL A 81 -3.74 -3.74 -7.36
N CYS A 82 -3.85 -2.80 -6.42
CA CYS A 82 -4.69 -2.97 -5.23
C CYS A 82 -6.17 -3.13 -5.59
N ARG A 83 -6.70 -2.36 -6.54
CA ARG A 83 -8.09 -2.51 -7.01
C ARG A 83 -8.32 -3.88 -7.63
N TRP A 84 -7.44 -4.32 -8.51
CA TRP A 84 -7.54 -5.66 -9.09
C TRP A 84 -7.47 -6.76 -8.03
N LEU A 85 -6.59 -6.65 -7.03
CA LEU A 85 -6.52 -7.59 -5.91
C LEU A 85 -7.80 -7.58 -5.07
N ALA A 86 -8.42 -6.42 -4.88
CA ALA A 86 -9.71 -6.32 -4.21
C ALA A 86 -10.81 -7.07 -4.96
N GLU A 87 -10.88 -6.93 -6.29
CA GLU A 87 -11.81 -7.68 -7.13
C GLU A 87 -11.61 -9.21 -6.99
N GLN A 88 -10.34 -9.66 -6.92
CA GLN A 88 -10.05 -11.08 -6.70
C GLN A 88 -10.48 -11.54 -5.29
N ALA A 89 -10.29 -10.70 -4.28
CA ALA A 89 -10.72 -11.01 -2.91
C ALA A 89 -12.26 -11.08 -2.82
N GLU A 90 -12.97 -10.14 -3.43
CA GLU A 90 -14.44 -10.14 -3.50
C GLU A 90 -14.98 -11.37 -4.24
N ALA A 91 -14.32 -11.79 -5.32
CA ALA A 91 -14.64 -13.04 -6.03
C ALA A 91 -14.49 -14.30 -5.16
N LEU A 92 -13.64 -14.23 -4.13
CA LEU A 92 -13.47 -15.28 -3.12
C LEU A 92 -14.43 -15.13 -1.92
N GLY A 93 -15.35 -14.16 -1.95
CA GLY A 93 -16.35 -13.93 -0.92
C GLY A 93 -15.89 -13.00 0.22
N VAL A 94 -14.81 -12.25 0.04
CA VAL A 94 -14.41 -11.23 0.99
C VAL A 94 -15.24 -9.97 0.77
N GLU A 95 -15.89 -9.48 1.82
CA GLU A 95 -16.59 -8.20 1.79
C GLU A 95 -15.60 -7.07 2.09
N ILE A 96 -15.53 -6.07 1.20
CA ILE A 96 -14.65 -4.90 1.33
C ILE A 96 -15.51 -3.65 1.48
N PHE A 97 -15.23 -2.85 2.51
CA PHE A 97 -15.98 -1.65 2.87
C PHE A 97 -15.10 -0.41 2.74
N PRO A 98 -15.03 0.22 1.55
CA PRO A 98 -14.35 1.50 1.37
C PRO A 98 -15.12 2.63 2.08
N GLY A 99 -14.38 3.64 2.56
CA GLY A 99 -14.94 4.78 3.29
C GLY A 99 -15.18 4.50 4.78
N PHE A 100 -14.98 3.27 5.24
CA PHE A 100 -15.10 2.91 6.65
C PHE A 100 -13.73 2.85 7.33
N SER A 101 -13.48 3.76 8.26
CA SER A 101 -12.26 3.72 9.07
C SER A 101 -12.52 3.01 10.38
N ALA A 102 -11.61 2.09 10.77
CA ALA A 102 -11.57 1.62 12.14
C ALA A 102 -11.04 2.76 13.03
N SER A 103 -11.80 3.13 14.06
CA SER A 103 -11.47 4.24 14.97
C SER A 103 -10.94 3.76 16.32
N GLU A 104 -11.36 2.58 16.75
CA GLU A 104 -11.01 2.01 18.06
C GLU A 104 -10.76 0.51 17.94
N VAL A 105 -9.92 -0.02 18.82
CA VAL A 105 -9.76 -1.47 19.01
C VAL A 105 -10.84 -1.97 19.97
N LEU A 106 -11.59 -2.98 19.54
CA LEU A 106 -12.53 -3.67 20.41
C LEU A 106 -11.77 -4.72 21.23
N PHE A 107 -11.79 -4.60 22.54
CA PHE A 107 -11.20 -5.58 23.44
C PHE A 107 -12.28 -6.45 24.10
N ASN A 108 -11.97 -7.72 24.27
CA ASN A 108 -12.76 -8.65 25.09
C ASN A 108 -12.53 -8.37 26.58
N GLU A 109 -13.36 -8.96 27.45
CA GLU A 109 -13.24 -8.84 28.92
C GLU A 109 -11.88 -9.33 29.43
N ASP A 110 -11.27 -10.30 28.79
CA ASP A 110 -9.95 -10.84 29.12
C ASP A 110 -8.78 -9.97 28.60
N GLY A 111 -9.07 -8.86 27.94
CA GLY A 111 -8.09 -7.93 27.37
C GLY A 111 -7.54 -8.35 26.01
N SER A 112 -7.98 -9.45 25.43
CA SER A 112 -7.64 -9.83 24.07
C SER A 112 -8.37 -8.97 23.03
N VAL A 113 -7.83 -8.89 21.80
CA VAL A 113 -8.47 -8.18 20.70
C VAL A 113 -9.68 -8.97 20.20
N GLY A 114 -10.86 -8.37 20.27
CA GLY A 114 -12.13 -8.93 19.79
C GLY A 114 -12.56 -8.43 18.42
N GLY A 115 -11.90 -7.40 17.91
CA GLY A 115 -12.25 -6.77 16.64
C GLY A 115 -11.90 -5.29 16.60
N VAL A 116 -12.69 -4.50 15.87
CA VAL A 116 -12.57 -3.05 15.78
C VAL A 116 -13.94 -2.37 15.85
N ILE A 117 -13.93 -1.09 16.18
CA ILE A 117 -15.11 -0.22 16.11
C ILE A 117 -14.86 0.78 14.97
N THR A 118 -15.82 0.93 14.06
CA THR A 118 -15.73 1.93 13.00
C THR A 118 -16.05 3.32 13.55
N GLY A 119 -15.51 4.37 12.91
CA GLY A 119 -15.86 5.74 13.29
C GLY A 119 -17.30 6.12 12.88
N ASP A 120 -17.84 7.12 13.57
CA ASP A 120 -19.10 7.74 13.18
C ASP A 120 -18.99 8.35 11.78
N MET A 121 -20.02 8.19 10.99
CA MET A 121 -20.13 8.76 9.65
C MET A 121 -21.17 9.88 9.61
N GLY A 122 -21.08 10.76 8.61
CA GLY A 122 -22.03 11.85 8.45
C GLY A 122 -21.98 12.91 9.57
N VAL A 123 -20.79 13.17 10.10
CA VAL A 123 -20.53 14.29 11.03
C VAL A 123 -19.95 15.49 10.29
N ASP A 124 -20.13 16.70 10.84
CA ASP A 124 -19.46 17.90 10.37
C ASP A 124 -18.03 18.04 10.93
N LYS A 125 -17.38 19.15 10.64
CA LYS A 125 -16.00 19.42 11.11
C LYS A 125 -15.90 19.57 12.63
N GLU A 126 -17.00 19.92 13.28
CA GLU A 126 -17.14 20.06 14.73
C GLU A 126 -17.61 18.78 15.40
N GLY A 127 -17.79 17.69 14.64
CA GLY A 127 -18.27 16.40 15.15
C GLY A 127 -19.79 16.28 15.35
N LYS A 128 -20.59 17.26 14.86
CA LYS A 128 -22.04 17.23 15.01
C LYS A 128 -22.70 16.37 13.93
N PRO A 129 -23.71 15.57 14.30
CA PRO A 129 -24.45 14.75 13.34
C PRO A 129 -25.11 15.60 12.26
N LYS A 130 -25.01 15.15 11.01
CA LYS A 130 -25.77 15.63 9.85
C LYS A 130 -26.96 14.72 9.58
N ASP A 131 -27.79 15.04 8.59
CA ASP A 131 -28.91 14.19 8.18
C ASP A 131 -28.50 12.77 7.74
N SER A 132 -27.25 12.63 7.30
CA SER A 132 -26.63 11.35 6.90
C SER A 132 -25.85 10.67 8.03
N PHE A 133 -26.10 11.01 9.28
CA PHE A 133 -25.40 10.45 10.42
C PHE A 133 -25.62 8.95 10.54
N MET A 134 -24.53 8.22 10.69
CA MET A 134 -24.50 6.80 11.04
C MET A 134 -23.50 6.59 12.19
N PRO A 135 -23.93 6.02 13.32
CA PRO A 135 -23.02 5.70 14.40
C PRO A 135 -22.01 4.61 13.99
N GLY A 136 -20.86 4.62 14.61
CA GLY A 136 -19.88 3.56 14.47
C GLY A 136 -20.44 2.20 14.88
N MET A 137 -19.88 1.14 14.29
CA MET A 137 -20.32 -0.24 14.49
C MET A 137 -19.18 -1.09 15.05
N GLU A 138 -19.50 -2.02 15.94
CA GLU A 138 -18.58 -3.07 16.36
C GLU A 138 -18.46 -4.16 15.29
N LEU A 139 -17.26 -4.41 14.82
CA LEU A 139 -16.93 -5.50 13.92
C LEU A 139 -16.13 -6.55 14.69
N LYS A 140 -16.79 -7.63 15.09
CA LYS A 140 -16.21 -8.72 15.88
C LYS A 140 -15.56 -9.77 14.98
N ALA A 141 -14.36 -10.22 15.34
CA ALA A 141 -13.62 -11.22 14.60
C ALA A 141 -12.81 -12.13 15.53
N LYS A 142 -12.59 -13.37 15.10
CA LYS A 142 -11.67 -14.29 15.79
C LYS A 142 -10.21 -13.85 15.66
N TYR A 143 -9.88 -13.25 14.53
CA TYR A 143 -8.57 -12.67 14.22
C TYR A 143 -8.77 -11.32 13.57
N THR A 144 -7.98 -10.35 13.97
CA THR A 144 -7.98 -9.00 13.39
C THR A 144 -6.58 -8.69 12.88
N VAL A 145 -6.47 -8.32 11.59
CA VAL A 145 -5.21 -7.94 10.96
C VAL A 145 -5.18 -6.43 10.81
N PHE A 146 -4.22 -5.79 11.47
CA PHE A 146 -4.00 -4.35 11.38
C PHE A 146 -2.96 -4.05 10.30
N ALA A 147 -3.43 -3.64 9.13
CA ALA A 147 -2.62 -3.35 7.94
C ALA A 147 -2.57 -1.85 7.62
N GLU A 148 -2.44 -1.02 8.65
CA GLU A 148 -2.55 0.44 8.60
C GLU A 148 -1.26 1.15 8.14
N GLY A 149 -0.22 0.39 7.80
CA GLY A 149 1.10 0.94 7.47
C GLY A 149 1.91 1.38 8.70
N CYS A 150 3.03 2.03 8.46
CA CYS A 150 4.02 2.37 9.51
C CYS A 150 3.54 3.40 10.55
N HIS A 151 2.48 4.13 10.25
CA HIS A 151 1.89 5.15 11.13
C HIS A 151 0.42 4.89 11.48
N GLY A 152 -0.01 3.64 11.43
CA GLY A 152 -1.34 3.24 11.83
C GLY A 152 -1.65 3.65 13.27
N HIS A 153 -2.82 4.29 13.50
CA HIS A 153 -3.13 4.82 14.82
C HIS A 153 -3.55 3.71 15.80
N LEU A 154 -4.29 2.70 15.36
CA LEU A 154 -4.65 1.54 16.18
C LEU A 154 -3.43 0.65 16.45
N GLY A 155 -2.54 0.52 15.46
CA GLY A 155 -1.26 -0.18 15.64
C GLY A 155 -0.41 0.43 16.76
N LYS A 156 -0.42 1.75 16.94
CA LYS A 156 0.28 2.42 18.06
C LYS A 156 -0.30 2.06 19.41
N GLU A 157 -1.62 2.04 19.52
CA GLU A 157 -2.33 1.63 20.74
C GLU A 157 -1.96 0.18 21.12
N LEU A 158 -1.97 -0.73 20.14
CA LEU A 158 -1.60 -2.11 20.36
C LEU A 158 -0.13 -2.29 20.76
N ILE A 159 0.78 -1.55 20.11
CA ILE A 159 2.21 -1.55 20.44
C ILE A 159 2.42 -1.13 21.90
N GLU A 160 1.73 -0.09 22.36
CA GLU A 160 1.82 0.39 23.73
C GLU A 160 1.18 -0.60 24.72
N LYS A 161 -0.07 -1.02 24.46
CA LYS A 161 -0.83 -1.91 25.35
C LYS A 161 -0.15 -3.26 25.56
N PHE A 162 0.39 -3.85 24.51
CA PHE A 162 1.02 -5.18 24.54
C PHE A 162 2.55 -5.13 24.60
N GLU A 163 3.14 -3.95 24.80
CA GLU A 163 4.60 -3.75 24.85
C GLU A 163 5.34 -4.37 23.64
N LEU A 164 4.74 -4.31 22.42
CA LEU A 164 5.26 -5.03 21.25
C LEU A 164 6.63 -4.54 20.79
N SER A 165 7.02 -3.33 21.14
CA SER A 165 8.36 -2.78 20.85
C SER A 165 9.42 -3.12 21.90
N LYS A 166 9.05 -3.78 23.01
CA LYS A 166 9.97 -4.09 24.10
C LYS A 166 11.06 -5.06 23.65
N GLY A 167 12.30 -4.66 23.82
CA GLY A 167 13.47 -5.45 23.42
C GLY A 167 13.73 -5.47 21.90
N GLN A 168 13.00 -4.67 21.11
CA GLN A 168 13.22 -4.51 19.68
C GLN A 168 14.16 -3.33 19.40
N SER A 169 14.80 -3.35 18.23
CA SER A 169 15.56 -2.20 17.74
C SER A 169 14.63 -1.01 17.48
N PRO A 170 15.10 0.24 17.67
CA PRO A 170 14.33 1.43 17.34
C PRO A 170 13.83 1.41 15.90
N GLN A 171 12.59 1.82 15.68
CA GLN A 171 12.02 1.99 14.36
C GLN A 171 12.72 3.15 13.62
N HIS A 172 13.15 2.91 12.41
CA HIS A 172 13.69 3.95 11.53
C HIS A 172 12.62 4.35 10.51
N TYR A 173 12.34 5.66 10.43
CA TYR A 173 11.41 6.24 9.47
C TYR A 173 12.19 7.05 8.44
N VAL A 174 11.80 6.92 7.19
CA VAL A 174 12.32 7.72 6.09
C VAL A 174 11.17 8.45 5.41
N ILE A 175 11.45 9.64 4.86
CA ILE A 175 10.50 10.38 4.05
C ILE A 175 10.87 10.20 2.59
N GLY A 176 9.89 9.78 1.78
CA GLY A 176 10.01 9.70 0.33
C GLY A 176 9.10 10.73 -0.34
N PHE A 177 9.57 11.29 -1.43
CA PHE A 177 8.79 12.15 -2.32
C PHE A 177 8.58 11.44 -3.64
N LYS A 178 7.37 11.50 -4.19
CA LYS A 178 7.04 10.93 -5.48
C LYS A 178 6.31 11.98 -6.32
N GLU A 179 6.75 12.13 -7.56
CA GLU A 179 6.21 13.07 -8.52
C GLU A 179 5.87 12.35 -9.82
N ILE A 180 4.89 12.85 -10.53
CA ILE A 180 4.55 12.43 -11.89
C ILE A 180 4.91 13.57 -12.82
N TRP A 181 5.70 13.27 -13.85
CA TRP A 181 6.16 14.25 -14.82
C TRP A 181 5.66 13.87 -16.21
N ASP A 182 5.08 14.83 -16.91
CA ASP A 182 4.87 14.75 -18.35
C ASP A 182 6.19 15.04 -19.04
N ILE A 183 6.72 14.08 -19.77
CA ILE A 183 7.96 14.22 -20.51
C ILE A 183 7.69 14.31 -22.02
N ASP A 184 8.63 14.90 -22.76
CA ASP A 184 8.61 14.92 -24.20
C ASP A 184 8.52 13.47 -24.75
N PRO A 185 7.46 13.13 -25.53
CA PRO A 185 7.30 11.79 -26.08
C PRO A 185 8.52 11.28 -26.87
N ALA A 186 9.31 12.19 -27.47
CA ALA A 186 10.53 11.81 -28.19
C ALA A 186 11.67 11.35 -27.25
N LYS A 187 11.55 11.60 -25.94
CA LYS A 187 12.50 11.17 -24.90
C LYS A 187 11.99 10.01 -24.08
N HIS A 188 10.71 9.66 -24.25
CA HIS A 188 10.12 8.54 -23.52
C HIS A 188 10.71 7.20 -23.98
N GLN A 189 11.06 6.38 -23.02
CA GLN A 189 11.44 4.99 -23.24
C GLN A 189 10.60 4.11 -22.31
N GLU A 190 9.67 3.36 -22.88
CA GLU A 190 8.81 2.46 -22.13
C GLU A 190 9.64 1.37 -21.45
N GLY A 191 9.33 1.09 -20.18
CA GLY A 191 10.02 0.07 -19.40
C GLY A 191 11.42 0.44 -18.90
N LEU A 192 11.88 1.68 -19.10
CA LEU A 192 13.14 2.16 -18.54
C LEU A 192 12.95 2.54 -17.06
N VAL A 193 13.77 1.97 -16.18
CA VAL A 193 13.95 2.38 -14.78
C VAL A 193 15.29 3.14 -14.67
N VAL A 194 15.29 4.24 -13.96
CA VAL A 194 16.48 5.07 -13.74
C VAL A 194 16.65 5.33 -12.24
N HIS A 195 17.85 5.08 -11.73
CA HIS A 195 18.27 5.33 -10.36
C HIS A 195 19.31 6.44 -10.28
#